data_137c04e944dff1a83677544620a7c3f7
#
_entry.id   137c04e944dff1a83677544620a7c3f7
#
_cell.length_a   1.000
_cell.length_b   1.000
_cell.length_c   1.000
_cell.angle_alpha   90.00
_cell.angle_beta   90.00
_cell.angle_gamma   90.00
#
_symmetry.space_group_name_H-M   'P 1'
#
loop_
_entity.id
_entity.type
_entity.pdbx_description
1 polymer ?
#
loop_
_entity_poly.entity_id
_entity_poly.type
_entity_poly.pdbx_seq_one_letter_code
_entity_poly.pdbx_strand_id
1 'polypeptide(L)'
;MSRLDELREIAGSVGIATRHVDALGVVHEPDEETLSRLIAAFGLPSDPKEAAEALAEEGRAAPFGLSPVHIVDEEAPAPVLTLRLPADRGGVEWHCRLEDGTHWSGRSDGAELRLPAGLPLGYHRLAIGGTGAGAGEAAEIGLAVAPPSCHLGDGLQPGARSW
;
A
#
# COMPACT_ATOMS: atom_id res chain seq x y z
N MET A 1 13.18 17.80 17.85
CA MET A 1 13.58 16.89 16.79
C MET A 1 14.53 17.66 15.90
N SER A 2 15.68 17.09 15.48
CA SER A 2 16.57 17.79 14.56
C SER A 2 16.02 17.72 13.13
N ARG A 3 16.46 18.65 12.26
CA ARG A 3 16.07 18.63 10.85
C ARG A 3 16.43 17.29 10.18
N LEU A 4 17.58 16.72 10.55
CA LEU A 4 18.01 15.42 10.05
C LEU A 4 17.05 14.29 10.48
N ASP A 5 16.51 14.33 11.71
CA ASP A 5 15.56 13.34 12.19
C ASP A 5 14.23 13.45 11.41
N GLU A 6 13.76 14.68 11.16
CA GLU A 6 12.55 14.93 10.36
C GLU A 6 12.73 14.41 8.91
N LEU A 7 13.88 14.68 8.29
CA LEU A 7 14.18 14.14 6.95
C LEU A 7 14.26 12.61 6.92
N ARG A 8 14.80 11.98 7.97
CA ARG A 8 14.84 10.51 8.10
C ARG A 8 13.43 9.92 8.21
N GLU A 9 12.55 10.57 8.94
CA GLU A 9 11.15 10.14 9.06
C GLU A 9 10.43 10.21 7.71
N ILE A 10 10.53 11.34 6.99
CA ILE A 10 9.97 11.49 5.64
C ILE A 10 10.56 10.46 4.67
N ALA A 11 11.88 10.32 4.65
CA ALA A 11 12.57 9.36 3.80
C ALA A 11 12.07 7.92 4.05
N GLY A 12 11.95 7.53 5.31
CA GLY A 12 11.42 6.21 5.70
C GLY A 12 9.98 5.99 5.26
N SER A 13 9.11 7.01 5.33
CA SER A 13 7.70 6.91 4.93
C SER A 13 7.52 6.66 3.42
N VAL A 14 8.48 7.08 2.60
CA VAL A 14 8.47 6.85 1.14
C VAL A 14 9.41 5.73 0.69
N GLY A 15 9.95 4.95 1.63
CA GLY A 15 10.77 3.78 1.32
C GLY A 15 12.24 4.09 1.00
N ILE A 16 12.71 5.29 1.28
CA ILE A 16 14.14 5.65 1.15
C ILE A 16 14.88 5.08 2.37
N ALA A 17 15.91 4.25 2.11
CA ALA A 17 16.75 3.71 3.17
C ALA A 17 17.58 4.81 3.84
N THR A 18 17.37 5.00 5.15
CA THR A 18 18.10 5.98 5.96
C THR A 18 19.38 5.40 6.57
N ARG A 19 19.61 4.10 6.38
CA ARG A 19 20.79 3.37 6.81
C ARG A 19 20.95 2.10 5.97
N HIS A 20 22.16 1.82 5.53
CA HIS A 20 22.46 0.53 4.90
C HIS A 20 23.86 0.03 5.32
N VAL A 21 24.07 -1.26 5.19
CA VAL A 21 25.37 -1.91 5.44
C VAL A 21 25.88 -2.42 4.10
N ASP A 22 27.09 -2.04 3.73
CA ASP A 22 27.72 -2.50 2.50
C ASP A 22 28.24 -3.94 2.60
N ALA A 23 28.76 -4.47 1.49
CA ALA A 23 29.29 -5.83 1.43
C ALA A 23 30.51 -6.07 2.34
N LEU A 24 31.14 -5.02 2.82
CA LEU A 24 32.28 -5.08 3.73
C LEU A 24 31.86 -4.96 5.21
N GLY A 25 30.57 -4.80 5.48
CA GLY A 25 30.03 -4.62 6.81
C GLY A 25 30.09 -3.17 7.33
N VAL A 26 30.42 -2.21 6.47
CA VAL A 26 30.47 -0.80 6.83
C VAL A 26 29.05 -0.21 6.79
N VAL A 27 28.71 0.53 7.85
CA VAL A 27 27.43 1.23 7.95
C VAL A 27 27.53 2.57 7.25
N HIS A 28 26.57 2.83 6.37
CA HIS A 28 26.41 4.08 5.67
C HIS A 28 25.07 4.72 6.06
N GLU A 29 25.13 6.00 6.43
CA GLU A 29 23.96 6.82 6.71
C GLU A 29 24.04 8.07 5.85
N PRO A 30 23.00 8.38 5.04
CA PRO A 30 22.98 9.59 4.24
C PRO A 30 22.92 10.82 5.16
N ASP A 31 23.62 11.87 4.75
CA ASP A 31 23.58 13.17 5.40
C ASP A 31 22.29 13.94 5.01
N GLU A 32 22.12 15.10 5.63
CA GLU A 32 20.95 15.96 5.44
C GLU A 32 20.78 16.40 3.97
N GLU A 33 21.88 16.74 3.29
CA GLU A 33 21.85 17.17 1.89
C GLU A 33 21.43 16.02 0.98
N THR A 34 21.98 14.84 1.20
CA THR A 34 21.64 13.63 0.44
C THR A 34 20.17 13.25 0.62
N LEU A 35 19.66 13.24 1.86
CA LEU A 35 18.25 12.96 2.13
C LEU A 35 17.33 13.97 1.46
N SER A 36 17.64 15.27 1.56
CA SER A 36 16.85 16.32 0.91
C SER A 36 16.78 16.14 -0.61
N ARG A 37 17.89 15.77 -1.24
CA ARG A 37 17.94 15.48 -2.69
C ARG A 37 17.15 14.23 -3.08
N LEU A 38 17.23 13.18 -2.27
CA LEU A 38 16.47 11.95 -2.50
C LEU A 38 14.97 12.20 -2.36
N ILE A 39 14.54 12.90 -1.31
CA ILE A 39 13.14 13.29 -1.10
C ILE A 39 12.63 14.11 -2.29
N ALA A 40 13.41 15.08 -2.76
CA ALA A 40 13.07 15.88 -3.94
C ALA A 40 12.96 15.03 -5.22
N ALA A 41 13.80 14.02 -5.38
CA ALA A 41 13.74 13.09 -6.51
C ALA A 41 12.46 12.21 -6.50
N PHE A 42 11.84 12.01 -5.33
CA PHE A 42 10.52 11.38 -5.17
C PHE A 42 9.36 12.36 -5.44
N GLY A 43 9.64 13.59 -5.84
CA GLY A 43 8.63 14.61 -6.16
C GLY A 43 8.09 15.37 -4.94
N LEU A 44 8.69 15.19 -3.77
CA LEU A 44 8.31 15.88 -2.55
C LEU A 44 9.14 17.15 -2.33
N PRO A 45 8.62 18.16 -1.58
CA PRO A 45 9.41 19.31 -1.15
C PRO A 45 10.67 18.89 -0.37
N SER A 46 11.75 19.65 -0.54
CA SER A 46 13.01 19.41 0.21
C SER A 46 12.95 19.87 1.66
N ASP A 47 11.96 20.68 2.02
CA ASP A 47 11.69 21.04 3.41
C ASP A 47 10.87 19.92 4.08
N PRO A 48 11.28 19.39 5.23
CA PRO A 48 10.62 18.25 5.86
C PRO A 48 9.18 18.55 6.29
N LYS A 49 8.86 19.77 6.68
CA LYS A 49 7.49 20.13 7.09
C LYS A 49 6.56 20.19 5.87
N GLU A 50 7.02 20.84 4.80
CA GLU A 50 6.27 20.89 3.55
C GLU A 50 6.09 19.48 2.95
N ALA A 51 7.11 18.62 3.03
CA ALA A 51 7.03 17.22 2.61
C ALA A 51 6.02 16.43 3.43
N ALA A 52 6.00 16.61 4.76
CA ALA A 52 5.02 15.97 5.64
C ALA A 52 3.58 16.43 5.31
N GLU A 53 3.39 17.72 5.04
CA GLU A 53 2.09 18.29 4.64
C GLU A 53 1.64 17.73 3.30
N ALA A 54 2.55 17.63 2.32
CA ALA A 54 2.25 17.05 0.99
C ALA A 54 1.82 15.58 1.09
N LEU A 55 2.55 14.76 1.87
CA LEU A 55 2.20 13.36 2.12
C LEU A 55 0.86 13.22 2.85
N ALA A 56 0.59 14.09 3.83
CA ALA A 56 -0.68 14.09 4.55
C ALA A 56 -1.84 14.48 3.63
N GLU A 57 -1.62 15.40 2.70
CA GLU A 57 -2.64 15.79 1.72
C GLU A 57 -2.91 14.68 0.71
N GLU A 58 -1.85 14.04 0.19
CA GLU A 58 -1.98 12.86 -0.68
C GLU A 58 -2.76 11.73 0.02
N GLY A 59 -2.43 11.44 1.28
CA GLY A 59 -3.16 10.48 2.10
C GLY A 59 -4.62 10.88 2.34
N ARG A 60 -4.93 12.18 2.43
CA ARG A 60 -6.31 12.67 2.54
C ARG A 60 -7.06 12.61 1.21
N ALA A 61 -6.36 12.86 0.10
CA ALA A 61 -6.92 12.80 -1.24
C ALA A 61 -7.18 11.37 -1.73
N ALA A 62 -6.53 10.37 -1.14
CA ALA A 62 -6.74 8.97 -1.50
C ALA A 62 -8.20 8.55 -1.29
N PRO A 63 -8.92 8.08 -2.34
CA PRO A 63 -10.30 7.68 -2.22
C PRO A 63 -10.48 6.61 -1.13
N PHE A 64 -11.47 6.78 -0.26
CA PHE A 64 -11.74 5.91 0.89
C PHE A 64 -10.53 5.70 1.83
N GLY A 65 -9.46 6.50 1.70
CA GLY A 65 -8.21 6.33 2.46
C GLY A 65 -7.42 5.09 2.11
N LEU A 66 -7.66 4.51 0.94
CA LEU A 66 -7.00 3.29 0.49
C LEU A 66 -5.78 3.58 -0.36
N SER A 67 -4.74 2.75 -0.20
CA SER A 67 -3.61 2.72 -1.12
C SER A 67 -4.03 2.20 -2.50
N PRO A 68 -3.36 2.62 -3.59
CA PRO A 68 -3.66 2.14 -4.94
C PRO A 68 -3.55 0.62 -5.11
N VAL A 69 -2.76 -0.04 -4.27
CA VAL A 69 -2.57 -1.49 -4.26
C VAL A 69 -2.61 -2.00 -2.83
N HIS A 70 -3.33 -3.10 -2.62
CA HIS A 70 -3.30 -3.89 -1.40
C HIS A 70 -2.75 -5.29 -1.67
N ILE A 71 -1.87 -5.76 -0.79
CA ILE A 71 -1.33 -7.11 -0.84
C ILE A 71 -1.99 -7.93 0.26
N VAL A 72 -2.48 -9.10 -0.10
CA VAL A 72 -3.17 -10.05 0.77
C VAL A 72 -2.42 -11.38 0.71
N ASP A 73 -2.23 -12.00 1.86
CA ASP A 73 -1.72 -13.36 1.94
C ASP A 73 -2.84 -14.37 1.56
N GLU A 74 -2.53 -15.34 0.71
CA GLU A 74 -3.47 -16.41 0.30
C GLU A 74 -4.04 -17.18 1.49
N GLU A 75 -3.22 -17.42 2.53
CA GLU A 75 -3.61 -18.15 3.73
C GLU A 75 -4.35 -17.26 4.76
N ALA A 76 -4.43 -15.95 4.51
CA ALA A 76 -5.12 -15.05 5.43
C ALA A 76 -6.61 -15.41 5.52
N PRO A 77 -7.21 -15.34 6.72
CA PRO A 77 -8.66 -15.35 6.82
C PRO A 77 -9.24 -14.19 6.01
N ALA A 78 -10.53 -14.24 5.69
CA ALA A 78 -11.21 -13.24 4.86
C ALA A 78 -10.62 -11.82 5.03
N PRO A 79 -10.01 -11.24 3.98
CA PRO A 79 -9.32 -9.97 4.09
C PRO A 79 -10.29 -8.84 4.46
N VAL A 80 -9.86 -7.94 5.33
CA VAL A 80 -10.64 -6.77 5.77
C VAL A 80 -9.89 -5.51 5.39
N LEU A 81 -10.55 -4.64 4.61
CA LEU A 81 -10.06 -3.31 4.29
C LEU A 81 -10.84 -2.28 5.13
N THR A 82 -10.12 -1.39 5.79
CA THR A 82 -10.75 -0.30 6.54
C THR A 82 -10.89 0.92 5.63
N LEU A 83 -12.13 1.34 5.41
CA LEU A 83 -12.49 2.47 4.56
C LEU A 83 -12.63 3.74 5.41
N ARG A 84 -12.20 4.87 4.87
CA ARG A 84 -12.55 6.17 5.42
C ARG A 84 -13.90 6.60 4.83
N LEU A 85 -14.95 6.51 5.65
CA LEU A 85 -16.30 6.89 5.27
C LEU A 85 -16.82 8.02 6.16
N PRO A 86 -17.70 8.91 5.65
CA PRO A 86 -18.49 9.80 6.50
C PRO A 86 -19.29 9.00 7.54
N ALA A 87 -19.45 9.57 8.74
CA ALA A 87 -20.07 8.86 9.87
C ALA A 87 -21.54 8.46 9.64
N ASP A 88 -22.23 9.15 8.76
CA ASP A 88 -23.62 8.87 8.35
C ASP A 88 -23.76 7.86 7.22
N ARG A 89 -22.64 7.40 6.64
CA ARG A 89 -22.65 6.44 5.53
C ARG A 89 -22.64 5.00 6.04
N GLY A 90 -23.77 4.31 5.86
CA GLY A 90 -23.98 2.94 6.35
C GLY A 90 -23.28 1.84 5.53
N GLY A 91 -22.20 2.18 4.82
CA GLY A 91 -21.44 1.25 3.98
C GLY A 91 -21.53 1.55 2.49
N VAL A 92 -20.69 0.87 1.71
CA VAL A 92 -20.57 1.05 0.25
C VAL A 92 -20.60 -0.29 -0.48
N GLU A 93 -21.10 -0.28 -1.71
CA GLU A 93 -21.00 -1.43 -2.60
C GLU A 93 -19.57 -1.60 -3.09
N TRP A 94 -19.20 -2.84 -3.38
CA TRP A 94 -17.93 -3.16 -3.99
C TRP A 94 -18.06 -4.28 -5.02
N HIS A 95 -17.18 -4.25 -6.00
CA HIS A 95 -17.08 -5.25 -7.07
C HIS A 95 -15.61 -5.62 -7.23
N CYS A 96 -15.30 -6.91 -7.12
CA CYS A 96 -13.97 -7.44 -7.37
C CYS A 96 -13.97 -8.24 -8.66
N ARG A 97 -13.13 -7.85 -9.61
CA ARG A 97 -12.86 -8.61 -10.82
C ARG A 97 -11.57 -9.38 -10.60
N LEU A 98 -11.68 -10.71 -10.57
CA LEU A 98 -10.54 -11.61 -10.45
C LEU A 98 -9.73 -11.65 -11.76
N GLU A 99 -8.50 -12.14 -11.68
CA GLU A 99 -7.59 -12.23 -12.83
C GLU A 99 -8.14 -13.16 -13.93
N ASP A 100 -8.86 -14.22 -13.56
CA ASP A 100 -9.52 -15.13 -14.47
C ASP A 100 -10.81 -14.59 -15.11
N GLY A 101 -11.19 -13.35 -14.77
CA GLY A 101 -12.41 -12.70 -15.26
C GLY A 101 -13.65 -12.97 -14.41
N THR A 102 -13.58 -13.78 -13.36
CA THR A 102 -14.68 -13.99 -12.41
C THR A 102 -14.98 -12.69 -11.65
N HIS A 103 -16.25 -12.46 -11.34
CA HIS A 103 -16.70 -11.27 -10.62
C HIS A 103 -17.32 -11.64 -9.27
N TRP A 104 -16.84 -10.99 -8.23
CA TRP A 104 -17.42 -11.00 -6.91
C TRP A 104 -17.97 -9.62 -6.57
N SER A 105 -19.00 -9.55 -5.76
CA SER A 105 -19.57 -8.28 -5.31
C SER A 105 -20.19 -8.41 -3.93
N GLY A 106 -20.36 -7.29 -3.29
CA GLY A 106 -20.97 -7.23 -1.97
C GLY A 106 -21.12 -5.80 -1.47
N ARG A 107 -21.39 -5.67 -0.19
CA ARG A 107 -21.50 -4.38 0.50
C ARG A 107 -20.64 -4.41 1.75
N SER A 108 -19.98 -3.30 2.08
CA SER A 108 -19.23 -3.15 3.33
C SER A 108 -20.19 -2.98 4.50
N ASP A 109 -19.75 -3.40 5.69
CA ASP A 109 -20.43 -3.11 6.94
C ASP A 109 -19.82 -1.82 7.54
N GLY A 110 -20.48 -0.70 7.29
CA GLY A 110 -19.90 0.61 7.59
C GLY A 110 -18.52 0.77 6.93
N ALA A 111 -17.52 1.11 7.72
CA ALA A 111 -16.13 1.29 7.28
C ALA A 111 -15.37 -0.02 7.05
N GLU A 112 -15.91 -1.18 7.39
CA GLU A 112 -15.24 -2.46 7.19
C GLU A 112 -15.71 -3.14 5.90
N LEU A 113 -14.83 -3.23 4.91
CA LEU A 113 -15.05 -4.01 3.71
C LEU A 113 -14.40 -5.38 3.89
N ARG A 114 -15.23 -6.41 4.04
CA ARG A 114 -14.79 -7.80 4.16
C ARG A 114 -14.88 -8.50 2.81
N LEU A 115 -13.75 -8.96 2.31
CA LEU A 115 -13.71 -9.79 1.12
C LEU A 115 -13.97 -11.25 1.50
N PRO A 116 -14.57 -12.06 0.63
CA PRO A 116 -14.73 -13.49 0.87
C PRO A 116 -13.38 -14.18 1.10
N ALA A 117 -13.39 -15.23 1.92
CA ALA A 117 -12.24 -16.12 2.05
C ALA A 117 -11.97 -16.89 0.75
N GLY A 118 -10.73 -17.34 0.54
CA GLY A 118 -10.37 -18.14 -0.61
C GLY A 118 -10.21 -17.34 -1.90
N LEU A 119 -9.77 -16.08 -1.79
CA LEU A 119 -9.30 -15.33 -2.96
C LEU A 119 -8.15 -16.12 -3.62
N PRO A 120 -8.22 -16.39 -4.94
CA PRO A 120 -7.15 -17.10 -5.63
C PRO A 120 -5.89 -16.22 -5.71
N LEU A 121 -4.73 -16.86 -5.82
CA LEU A 121 -3.48 -16.17 -6.16
C LEU A 121 -3.64 -15.36 -7.43
N GLY A 122 -3.01 -14.18 -7.48
CA GLY A 122 -2.99 -13.35 -8.68
C GLY A 122 -3.30 -11.87 -8.42
N TYR A 123 -3.53 -11.15 -9.50
CA TYR A 123 -3.77 -9.71 -9.51
C TYR A 123 -5.23 -9.41 -9.86
N HIS A 124 -5.95 -8.88 -8.92
CA HIS A 124 -7.36 -8.58 -9.04
C HIS A 124 -7.60 -7.07 -9.05
N ARG A 125 -8.81 -6.65 -9.44
CA ARG A 125 -9.26 -5.27 -9.41
C ARG A 125 -10.47 -5.15 -8.49
N LEU A 126 -10.36 -4.26 -7.49
CA LEU A 126 -11.43 -4.00 -6.54
C LEU A 126 -11.97 -2.57 -6.77
N ALA A 127 -13.19 -2.48 -7.28
CA ALA A 127 -13.92 -1.24 -7.39
C ALA A 127 -14.81 -1.05 -6.16
N ILE A 128 -14.79 0.14 -5.56
CA ILE A 128 -15.50 0.51 -4.33
C ILE A 128 -16.30 1.77 -4.61
N GLY A 129 -17.55 1.80 -4.16
CA GLY A 129 -18.45 2.92 -4.37
C GLY A 129 -19.51 2.64 -5.43
N GLY A 130 -20.50 3.52 -5.51
CA GLY A 130 -21.66 3.29 -6.36
C GLY A 130 -21.42 3.53 -7.84
N THR A 131 -22.01 2.70 -8.68
CA THR A 131 -22.03 2.82 -10.16
C THR A 131 -23.34 3.44 -10.68
N GLY A 132 -24.12 4.13 -9.84
CA GLY A 132 -25.43 4.70 -10.18
C GLY A 132 -25.49 6.22 -10.23
N ALA A 133 -26.55 6.78 -10.78
CA ALA A 133 -26.85 8.20 -10.73
C ALA A 133 -27.06 8.62 -9.26
N GLY A 134 -26.13 9.42 -8.73
CA GLY A 134 -26.04 9.76 -7.31
C GLY A 134 -24.90 9.03 -6.58
N ALA A 135 -24.09 8.24 -7.32
CA ALA A 135 -22.87 7.64 -6.80
C ALA A 135 -21.92 8.73 -6.30
N GLY A 136 -21.61 8.68 -5.01
CA GLY A 136 -20.58 9.51 -4.41
C GLY A 136 -19.18 9.06 -4.86
N GLU A 137 -18.20 9.24 -3.99
CA GLU A 137 -16.83 8.82 -4.21
C GLU A 137 -16.73 7.36 -4.70
N ALA A 138 -15.93 7.15 -5.73
CA ALA A 138 -15.62 5.83 -6.28
C ALA A 138 -14.11 5.65 -6.37
N ALA A 139 -13.63 4.44 -6.15
CA ALA A 139 -12.23 4.06 -6.27
C ALA A 139 -12.08 2.72 -6.97
N GLU A 140 -11.01 2.56 -7.74
CA GLU A 140 -10.54 1.27 -8.19
C GLU A 140 -9.11 1.07 -7.69
N ILE A 141 -8.86 -0.04 -7.01
CA ILE A 141 -7.55 -0.41 -6.49
C ILE A 141 -7.11 -1.79 -6.99
N GLY A 142 -5.80 -1.99 -7.05
CA GLY A 142 -5.20 -3.30 -7.25
C GLY A 142 -5.29 -4.13 -5.97
N LEU A 143 -5.64 -5.40 -6.11
CA LEU A 143 -5.62 -6.38 -5.04
C LEU A 143 -4.71 -7.54 -5.47
N ALA A 144 -3.54 -7.66 -4.87
CA ALA A 144 -2.60 -8.73 -5.15
C ALA A 144 -2.71 -9.80 -4.04
N VAL A 145 -3.07 -11.02 -4.42
CA VAL A 145 -3.04 -12.17 -3.51
C VAL A 145 -1.74 -12.91 -3.74
N ALA A 146 -0.89 -12.93 -2.73
CA ALA A 146 0.44 -13.49 -2.78
C ALA A 146 0.53 -14.77 -1.92
N PRO A 147 1.35 -15.74 -2.31
CA PRO A 147 1.64 -16.89 -1.45
C PRO A 147 2.48 -16.44 -0.24
N PRO A 148 2.43 -17.17 0.89
CA PRO A 148 3.15 -16.82 2.11
C PRO A 148 4.68 -16.92 1.95
N SER A 149 5.15 -17.58 0.89
CA SER A 149 6.57 -17.70 0.57
C SER A 149 6.79 -17.67 -0.94
N CYS A 150 7.97 -17.18 -1.36
CA CYS A 150 8.37 -17.26 -2.75
C CYS A 150 8.49 -18.72 -3.21
N HIS A 151 8.02 -18.99 -4.44
CA HIS A 151 8.28 -20.28 -5.07
C HIS A 151 9.79 -20.47 -5.26
N LEU A 152 10.31 -21.53 -4.68
CA LEU A 152 11.68 -21.97 -4.91
C LEU A 152 11.61 -23.12 -5.92
N GLY A 153 12.37 -23.01 -7.02
CA GLY A 153 12.47 -24.10 -7.99
C GLY A 153 12.97 -25.41 -7.34
N ASP A 154 12.67 -26.55 -7.98
CA ASP A 154 13.07 -27.86 -7.50
C ASP A 154 14.58 -27.93 -7.19
N GLY A 155 14.92 -28.34 -5.97
CA GLY A 155 16.29 -28.43 -5.49
C GLY A 155 16.86 -27.19 -4.82
N LEU A 156 16.13 -26.07 -4.74
CA LEU A 156 16.52 -24.91 -3.97
C LEU A 156 15.94 -25.00 -2.55
N GLN A 157 16.78 -24.73 -1.54
CA GLN A 157 16.31 -24.63 -0.16
C GLN A 157 16.22 -23.16 0.26
N PRO A 158 15.29 -22.81 1.18
CA PRO A 158 15.24 -21.47 1.75
C PRO A 158 16.61 -21.05 2.31
N GLY A 159 17.13 -19.91 1.87
CA GLY A 159 18.44 -19.42 2.26
C GLY A 159 19.64 -19.94 1.44
N ALA A 160 19.43 -20.83 0.48
CA ALA A 160 20.48 -21.20 -0.47
C ALA A 160 20.80 -20.02 -1.39
N ARG A 161 22.06 -19.60 -1.41
CA ARG A 161 22.55 -18.60 -2.37
C ARG A 161 22.91 -19.31 -3.65
N SER A 162 22.13 -19.10 -4.71
CA SER A 162 22.54 -19.47 -6.07
C SER A 162 23.26 -18.26 -6.68
N TRP A 163 24.50 -18.46 -7.07
CA TRP A 163 25.30 -17.52 -7.86
C TRP A 163 25.37 -18.05 -9.29
#